data_bd3af1ec1d7d6adee66a56faae6f0fa3
#
_entry.id   bd3af1ec1d7d6adee66a56faae6f0fa3
#
_cell.length_a   1.000
_cell.length_b   1.000
_cell.length_c   1.000
_cell.angle_alpha   90.00
_cell.angle_beta   90.00
_cell.angle_gamma   90.00
#
_symmetry.space_group_name_H-M   'P 1'
#
loop_
_entity.id
_entity.type
_entity.pdbx_description
1 polymer ?
#
loop_
_entity_poly.entity_id
_entity_poly.type
_entity_poly.pdbx_seq_one_letter_code
_entity_poly.pdbx_strand_id
1 'polypeptide(L)'
;PLSSSAASDVYKRQVPELASRSHLEKIQIMTNELFSKKNIDPNEIDVFSATCGPGLIGSLLVGSTFTKSLAISFQKPFIPINHLEGHILSTSFNNDIKFPSLVLLLTGGHTQVYFMKDERNIELLGQSIDDAIGEAFDKTAKLIGLSYPGGAEIEREAVNGNENRFILPKPLV
;
A
#
# COMPACT_ATOMS: atom_id res chain seq x y z
N PRO A 1 8.51 11.45 21.71
CA PRO A 1 8.77 10.03 21.56
C PRO A 1 7.64 9.40 20.78
N LEU A 2 7.95 8.83 19.61
CA LEU A 2 6.99 8.01 18.88
C LEU A 2 6.50 6.92 19.83
N SER A 3 5.18 6.70 19.89
CA SER A 3 4.65 5.60 20.68
C SER A 3 5.35 4.31 20.27
N SER A 4 5.56 3.39 21.20
CA SER A 4 6.26 2.13 20.95
C SER A 4 5.66 1.32 19.78
N SER A 5 4.39 1.56 19.46
CA SER A 5 3.70 0.99 18.30
C SER A 5 4.23 1.55 16.96
N ALA A 6 4.43 2.87 16.85
CA ALA A 6 4.91 3.50 15.61
C ALA A 6 6.36 3.10 15.29
N ALA A 7 7.24 3.06 16.31
CA ALA A 7 8.61 2.56 16.14
C ALA A 7 8.63 1.08 15.74
N SER A 8 7.76 0.26 16.32
CA SER A 8 7.57 -1.14 15.96
C SER A 8 7.09 -1.31 14.50
N ASP A 9 6.22 -0.44 14.02
CA ASP A 9 5.68 -0.52 12.66
C ASP A 9 6.71 -0.11 11.61
N VAL A 10 7.55 0.88 11.89
CA VAL A 10 8.69 1.24 11.02
C VAL A 10 9.70 0.11 10.94
N TYR A 11 10.06 -0.50 12.08
CA TYR A 11 11.01 -1.61 12.13
C TYR A 11 10.49 -2.86 11.39
N LYS A 12 9.20 -3.17 11.51
CA LYS A 12 8.56 -4.31 10.83
C LYS A 12 8.56 -4.17 9.30
N ARG A 13 8.48 -2.96 8.76
CA ARG A 13 8.59 -2.73 7.31
C ARG A 13 9.99 -3.00 6.77
N GLN A 14 11.03 -2.86 7.59
CA GLN A 14 12.42 -3.11 7.20
C GLN A 14 12.79 -4.60 7.22
N VAL A 15 12.00 -5.45 7.90
CA VAL A 15 12.23 -6.89 8.00
C VAL A 15 10.93 -7.62 7.61
N PRO A 16 10.74 -7.94 6.32
CA PRO A 16 9.51 -8.55 5.80
C PRO A 16 9.08 -9.82 6.54
N GLU A 17 10.03 -10.62 7.01
CA GLU A 17 9.76 -11.84 7.77
C GLU A 17 9.11 -11.54 9.13
N LEU A 18 9.55 -10.51 9.85
CA LEU A 18 8.94 -10.11 11.11
C LEU A 18 7.51 -9.61 10.91
N ALA A 19 7.26 -8.91 9.80
CA ALA A 19 5.91 -8.46 9.45
C ALA A 19 4.98 -9.65 9.20
N SER A 20 5.39 -10.64 8.40
CA SER A 20 4.58 -11.83 8.12
C SER A 20 4.32 -12.67 9.36
N ARG A 21 5.30 -12.85 10.25
CA ARG A 21 5.12 -13.54 11.53
C ARG A 21 4.12 -12.81 12.43
N SER A 22 4.23 -11.47 12.53
CA SER A 22 3.26 -10.67 13.30
C SER A 22 1.84 -10.73 12.72
N HIS A 23 1.71 -10.80 11.39
CA HIS A 23 0.41 -11.01 10.75
C HIS A 23 -0.17 -12.37 11.13
N LEU A 24 0.63 -13.44 11.08
CA LEU A 24 0.18 -14.79 11.41
C LEU A 24 -0.32 -14.89 12.86
N GLU A 25 0.38 -14.25 13.80
CA GLU A 25 0.00 -14.24 15.21
C GLU A 25 -1.31 -13.48 15.47
N LYS A 26 -1.59 -12.44 14.72
CA LYS A 26 -2.67 -11.50 15.02
C LYS A 26 -3.94 -11.72 14.21
N ILE A 27 -3.84 -12.26 12.99
CA ILE A 27 -4.96 -12.30 12.04
C ILE A 27 -6.17 -13.03 12.60
N GLN A 28 -5.95 -14.18 13.23
CA GLN A 28 -7.02 -14.97 13.83
C GLN A 28 -7.67 -14.25 15.02
N ILE A 29 -6.85 -13.64 15.88
CA ILE A 29 -7.34 -12.90 17.05
C ILE A 29 -8.21 -11.74 16.59
N MET A 30 -7.73 -10.93 15.65
CA MET A 30 -8.46 -9.78 15.10
C MET A 30 -9.76 -10.19 14.43
N THR A 31 -9.76 -11.30 13.69
CA THR A 31 -10.96 -11.83 13.03
C THR A 31 -12.00 -12.29 14.04
N ASN A 32 -11.59 -13.03 15.07
CA ASN A 32 -12.49 -13.47 16.14
C ASN A 32 -13.06 -12.28 16.92
N GLU A 33 -12.23 -11.29 17.22
CA GLU A 33 -12.70 -10.05 17.85
C GLU A 33 -13.70 -9.29 16.98
N LEU A 34 -13.46 -9.20 15.67
CA LEU A 34 -14.38 -8.54 14.74
C LEU A 34 -15.75 -9.21 14.75
N PHE A 35 -15.79 -10.52 14.60
CA PHE A 35 -17.03 -11.27 14.60
C PHE A 35 -17.79 -11.12 15.93
N SER A 36 -17.08 -11.26 17.05
CA SER A 36 -17.68 -11.15 18.39
C SER A 36 -18.15 -9.73 18.70
N LYS A 37 -17.31 -8.70 18.50
CA LYS A 37 -17.64 -7.31 18.84
C LYS A 37 -18.74 -6.71 17.98
N LYS A 38 -18.85 -7.15 16.72
CA LYS A 38 -19.87 -6.67 15.78
C LYS A 38 -21.07 -7.58 15.69
N ASN A 39 -21.06 -8.69 16.42
CA ASN A 39 -22.11 -9.72 16.37
C ASN A 39 -22.41 -10.17 14.93
N ILE A 40 -21.33 -10.38 14.13
CA ILE A 40 -21.42 -10.82 12.74
C ILE A 40 -21.41 -12.36 12.73
N ASP A 41 -22.47 -12.96 12.19
CA ASP A 41 -22.43 -14.39 11.86
C ASP A 41 -21.62 -14.59 10.57
N PRO A 42 -20.52 -15.35 10.61
CA PRO A 42 -19.74 -15.62 9.41
C PRO A 42 -20.54 -16.28 8.27
N ASN A 43 -21.64 -16.97 8.59
CA ASN A 43 -22.53 -17.59 7.58
C ASN A 43 -23.30 -16.55 6.77
N GLU A 44 -23.54 -15.35 7.31
CA GLU A 44 -24.22 -14.23 6.63
C GLU A 44 -23.30 -13.47 5.68
N ILE A 45 -21.99 -13.77 5.67
CA ILE A 45 -21.02 -13.14 4.77
C ILE A 45 -21.22 -13.74 3.37
N ASP A 46 -21.40 -12.89 2.37
CA ASP A 46 -21.60 -13.31 0.99
C ASP A 46 -20.29 -13.64 0.26
N VAL A 47 -19.20 -12.94 0.60
CA VAL A 47 -17.91 -13.04 -0.09
C VAL A 47 -16.74 -12.72 0.84
N PHE A 48 -15.66 -13.47 0.66
CA PHE A 48 -14.39 -13.18 1.30
C PHE A 48 -13.40 -12.63 0.26
N SER A 49 -12.63 -11.61 0.61
CA SER A 49 -11.64 -11.02 -0.27
C SER A 49 -10.34 -10.69 0.47
N ALA A 50 -9.24 -10.77 -0.23
CA ALA A 50 -7.93 -10.35 0.29
C ALA A 50 -7.04 -9.83 -0.83
N THR A 51 -6.13 -8.94 -0.47
CA THR A 51 -5.08 -8.49 -1.38
C THR A 51 -4.15 -9.64 -1.69
N CYS A 52 -3.99 -9.96 -2.98
CA CYS A 52 -3.16 -11.06 -3.47
C CYS A 52 -1.90 -10.60 -4.20
N GLY A 53 -1.74 -9.32 -4.43
CA GLY A 53 -0.57 -8.71 -5.08
C GLY A 53 -0.89 -7.36 -5.72
N PRO A 54 0.18 -6.65 -6.16
CA PRO A 54 1.58 -6.86 -5.81
C PRO A 54 1.90 -6.50 -4.36
N GLY A 55 3.07 -6.94 -3.86
CA GLY A 55 3.54 -6.65 -2.51
C GLY A 55 4.48 -7.72 -1.95
N LEU A 56 4.83 -7.61 -0.67
CA LEU A 56 5.70 -8.55 0.02
C LEU A 56 5.04 -9.93 0.16
N ILE A 57 5.61 -10.92 -0.49
CA ILE A 57 5.03 -12.24 -0.68
C ILE A 57 4.63 -12.92 0.64
N GLY A 58 5.46 -12.82 1.69
CA GLY A 58 5.17 -13.42 3.00
C GLY A 58 3.90 -12.86 3.65
N SER A 59 3.73 -11.54 3.64
CA SER A 59 2.55 -10.87 4.19
C SER A 59 1.29 -11.16 3.36
N LEU A 60 1.43 -11.15 2.02
CA LEU A 60 0.32 -11.48 1.11
C LEU A 60 -0.15 -12.93 1.29
N LEU A 61 0.78 -13.88 1.44
CA LEU A 61 0.43 -15.29 1.67
C LEU A 61 -0.34 -15.49 2.96
N VAL A 62 0.05 -14.85 4.06
CA VAL A 62 -0.69 -14.97 5.32
C VAL A 62 -2.13 -14.51 5.14
N GLY A 63 -2.35 -13.29 4.63
CA GLY A 63 -3.68 -12.73 4.45
C GLY A 63 -4.54 -13.53 3.45
N SER A 64 -4.00 -13.83 2.28
CA SER A 64 -4.74 -14.52 1.23
C SER A 64 -5.06 -15.97 1.59
N THR A 65 -4.12 -16.71 2.22
CA THR A 65 -4.36 -18.09 2.62
C THR A 65 -5.38 -18.18 3.74
N PHE A 66 -5.26 -17.33 4.76
CA PHE A 66 -6.22 -17.25 5.86
C PHE A 66 -7.64 -16.96 5.34
N THR A 67 -7.78 -15.95 4.50
CA THR A 67 -9.08 -15.56 3.93
C THR A 67 -9.66 -16.64 3.01
N LYS A 68 -8.82 -17.30 2.20
CA LYS A 68 -9.25 -18.48 1.41
C LYS A 68 -9.74 -19.62 2.29
N SER A 69 -9.08 -19.88 3.41
CA SER A 69 -9.50 -20.91 4.35
C SER A 69 -10.88 -20.61 4.94
N LEU A 70 -11.15 -19.34 5.28
CA LEU A 70 -12.48 -18.91 5.70
C LEU A 70 -13.52 -19.12 4.59
N ALA A 71 -13.22 -18.68 3.38
CA ALA A 71 -14.11 -18.83 2.22
C ALA A 71 -14.50 -20.30 1.99
N ILE A 72 -13.51 -21.21 2.05
CA ILE A 72 -13.74 -22.66 1.93
C ILE A 72 -14.60 -23.18 3.10
N SER A 73 -14.27 -22.81 4.34
CA SER A 73 -14.97 -23.28 5.53
C SER A 73 -16.44 -22.88 5.55
N PHE A 74 -16.75 -21.70 5.08
CA PHE A 74 -18.12 -21.17 5.00
C PHE A 74 -18.78 -21.37 3.63
N GLN A 75 -18.13 -22.09 2.70
CA GLN A 75 -18.61 -22.36 1.35
C GLN A 75 -19.00 -21.09 0.59
N LYS A 76 -18.20 -20.05 0.71
CA LYS A 76 -18.41 -18.74 0.09
C LYS A 76 -17.38 -18.45 -0.99
N PRO A 77 -17.66 -17.57 -1.96
CA PRO A 77 -16.70 -17.13 -2.95
C PRO A 77 -15.49 -16.42 -2.31
N PHE A 78 -14.32 -16.59 -2.93
CA PHE A 78 -13.12 -15.80 -2.64
C PHE A 78 -12.77 -14.91 -3.83
N ILE A 79 -12.57 -13.61 -3.59
CA ILE A 79 -12.17 -12.64 -4.61
C ILE A 79 -10.75 -12.14 -4.30
N PRO A 80 -9.75 -12.41 -5.17
CA PRO A 80 -8.44 -11.82 -5.06
C PRO A 80 -8.49 -10.34 -5.46
N ILE A 81 -7.90 -9.48 -4.65
CA ILE A 81 -7.83 -8.03 -4.90
C ILE A 81 -6.42 -7.64 -5.32
N ASN A 82 -6.32 -6.81 -6.36
CA ASN A 82 -5.08 -6.17 -6.74
C ASN A 82 -4.83 -4.95 -5.85
N HIS A 83 -3.65 -4.91 -5.21
CA HIS A 83 -3.28 -3.84 -4.28
C HIS A 83 -3.27 -2.45 -4.93
N LEU A 84 -2.77 -2.35 -6.15
CA LEU A 84 -2.66 -1.08 -6.86
C LEU A 84 -4.02 -0.59 -7.37
N GLU A 85 -4.88 -1.49 -7.83
CA GLU A 85 -6.28 -1.16 -8.15
C GLU A 85 -7.02 -0.66 -6.89
N GLY A 86 -6.76 -1.27 -5.74
CA GLY A 86 -7.28 -0.79 -4.46
C GLY A 86 -6.87 0.64 -4.14
N HIS A 87 -5.61 1.02 -4.40
CA HIS A 87 -5.15 2.40 -4.27
C HIS A 87 -5.84 3.35 -5.25
N ILE A 88 -5.94 2.95 -6.52
CA ILE A 88 -6.59 3.76 -7.56
C ILE A 88 -8.06 4.00 -7.22
N LEU A 89 -8.79 2.94 -6.90
CA LEU A 89 -10.22 3.00 -6.60
C LEU A 89 -10.55 3.64 -5.24
N SER A 90 -9.58 3.75 -4.33
CA SER A 90 -9.78 4.43 -3.04
C SER A 90 -10.17 5.90 -3.18
N THR A 91 -9.82 6.53 -4.30
CA THR A 91 -10.20 7.91 -4.61
C THR A 91 -11.71 8.08 -4.80
N SER A 92 -12.44 7.02 -5.13
CA SER A 92 -13.90 7.04 -5.31
C SER A 92 -14.68 7.10 -3.99
N PHE A 93 -14.07 6.83 -2.84
CA PHE A 93 -14.79 6.84 -1.55
C PHE A 93 -15.34 8.21 -1.17
N ASN A 94 -14.68 9.28 -1.58
CA ASN A 94 -15.07 10.65 -1.22
C ASN A 94 -15.35 11.54 -2.43
N ASN A 95 -15.21 11.00 -3.64
CA ASN A 95 -15.34 11.77 -4.88
C ASN A 95 -15.99 10.94 -5.98
N ASP A 96 -16.81 11.57 -6.78
CA ASP A 96 -17.30 10.98 -8.03
C ASP A 96 -16.17 11.07 -9.08
N ILE A 97 -15.64 9.92 -9.47
CA ILE A 97 -14.64 9.85 -10.54
C ILE A 97 -15.34 10.04 -11.88
N LYS A 98 -14.88 11.02 -12.65
CA LYS A 98 -15.34 11.19 -14.04
C LYS A 98 -14.48 10.36 -14.97
N PHE A 99 -15.11 9.63 -15.86
CA PHE A 99 -14.44 8.82 -16.86
C PHE A 99 -14.55 9.44 -18.27
N PRO A 100 -13.53 9.26 -19.14
CA PRO A 100 -12.25 8.62 -18.86
C PRO A 100 -11.33 9.52 -18.03
N SER A 101 -10.42 8.92 -17.24
CA SER A 101 -9.48 9.65 -16.39
C SER A 101 -8.06 9.12 -16.52
N LEU A 102 -7.07 10.00 -16.31
CA LEU A 102 -5.69 9.61 -16.06
C LEU A 102 -5.44 9.59 -14.55
N VAL A 103 -4.82 8.52 -14.08
CA VAL A 103 -4.44 8.35 -12.68
C VAL A 103 -2.93 8.25 -12.57
N LEU A 104 -2.34 9.14 -11.78
CA LEU A 104 -0.94 9.08 -11.39
C LEU A 104 -0.86 8.44 -10.00
N LEU A 105 -0.34 7.23 -9.93
CA LEU A 105 -0.11 6.51 -8.69
C LEU A 105 1.33 6.74 -8.21
N LEU A 106 1.47 7.41 -7.06
CA LEU A 106 2.74 7.72 -6.42
C LEU A 106 2.77 7.09 -5.03
N THR A 107 3.61 6.09 -4.84
CA THR A 107 3.79 5.40 -3.56
C THR A 107 5.27 5.18 -3.26
N GLY A 108 5.57 4.60 -2.08
CA GLY A 108 6.93 4.21 -1.72
C GLY A 108 7.56 3.16 -2.64
N GLY A 109 6.75 2.34 -3.31
CA GLY A 109 7.23 1.25 -4.16
C GLY A 109 6.78 1.34 -5.62
N HIS A 110 5.90 2.28 -5.97
CA HIS A 110 5.36 2.39 -7.33
C HIS A 110 5.21 3.84 -7.76
N THR A 111 5.61 4.10 -9.00
CA THR A 111 5.33 5.35 -9.72
C THR A 111 4.82 4.96 -11.08
N GLN A 112 3.50 5.07 -11.27
CA GLN A 112 2.81 4.52 -12.43
C GLN A 112 1.72 5.47 -12.91
N VAL A 113 1.48 5.46 -14.22
CA VAL A 113 0.38 6.20 -14.87
C VAL A 113 -0.60 5.20 -15.45
N TYR A 114 -1.86 5.38 -15.12
CA TYR A 114 -2.96 4.56 -15.60
C TYR A 114 -3.97 5.38 -16.38
N PHE A 115 -4.59 4.74 -17.36
CA PHE A 115 -5.79 5.23 -18.02
C PHE A 115 -6.99 4.42 -17.52
N MET A 116 -7.94 5.12 -16.94
CA MET A 116 -9.20 4.54 -16.50
C MET A 116 -10.29 4.89 -17.49
N LYS A 117 -10.72 3.93 -18.28
CA LYS A 117 -11.87 4.09 -19.18
C LYS A 117 -13.18 4.06 -18.40
N ASP A 118 -13.25 3.20 -17.40
CA ASP A 118 -14.30 3.05 -16.40
C ASP A 118 -13.70 2.33 -15.17
N GLU A 119 -14.53 2.04 -14.16
CA GLU A 119 -14.09 1.39 -12.91
C GLU A 119 -13.48 -0.01 -13.10
N ARG A 120 -13.80 -0.70 -14.19
CA ARG A 120 -13.36 -2.07 -14.48
C ARG A 120 -12.27 -2.16 -15.53
N ASN A 121 -12.07 -1.08 -16.29
CA ASN A 121 -11.11 -1.00 -17.38
C ASN A 121 -10.00 -0.02 -17.03
N ILE A 122 -8.97 -0.52 -16.35
CA ILE A 122 -7.81 0.20 -15.88
C ILE A 122 -6.60 -0.32 -16.66
N GLU A 123 -5.97 0.54 -17.45
CA GLU A 123 -4.82 0.21 -18.30
C GLU A 123 -3.57 0.93 -17.80
N LEU A 124 -2.48 0.18 -17.59
CA LEU A 124 -1.18 0.73 -17.26
C LEU A 124 -0.56 1.36 -18.53
N LEU A 125 -0.36 2.68 -18.54
CA LEU A 125 0.28 3.40 -19.64
C LEU A 125 1.80 3.47 -19.50
N GLY A 126 2.30 3.53 -18.26
CA GLY A 126 3.73 3.62 -18.02
C GLY A 126 4.08 3.56 -16.54
N GLN A 127 5.35 3.30 -16.27
CA GLN A 127 5.88 3.22 -14.91
C GLN A 127 7.33 3.70 -14.86
N SER A 128 7.83 4.00 -13.67
CA SER A 128 9.24 4.30 -13.48
C SER A 128 10.11 3.12 -13.92
N ILE A 129 11.25 3.46 -14.53
CA ILE A 129 12.19 2.45 -15.06
C ILE A 129 13.14 1.95 -13.97
N ASP A 130 13.43 2.80 -13.00
CA ASP A 130 14.30 2.53 -11.86
C ASP A 130 13.52 2.66 -10.53
N ASP A 131 13.92 3.59 -9.66
CA ASP A 131 13.26 3.78 -8.37
C ASP A 131 11.87 4.40 -8.50
N ALA A 132 10.95 3.96 -7.67
CA ALA A 132 9.73 4.72 -7.44
C ALA A 132 10.05 6.05 -6.76
N ILE A 133 9.23 7.08 -6.99
CA ILE A 133 9.49 8.43 -6.47
C ILE A 133 9.61 8.46 -4.94
N GLY A 134 8.76 7.69 -4.23
CA GLY A 134 8.85 7.60 -2.77
C GLY A 134 10.14 6.92 -2.30
N GLU A 135 10.60 5.89 -3.00
CA GLU A 135 11.88 5.24 -2.74
C GLU A 135 13.06 6.19 -3.01
N ALA A 136 13.00 6.99 -4.07
CA ALA A 136 14.00 8.00 -4.36
C ALA A 136 14.09 9.05 -3.24
N PHE A 137 12.95 9.49 -2.71
CA PHE A 137 12.90 10.38 -1.54
C PHE A 137 13.53 9.73 -0.30
N ASP A 138 13.19 8.48 0.01
CA ASP A 138 13.71 7.76 1.17
C ASP A 138 15.24 7.56 1.07
N LYS A 139 15.74 7.18 -0.10
CA LYS A 139 17.18 7.04 -0.37
C LYS A 139 17.92 8.39 -0.24
N THR A 140 17.35 9.45 -0.81
CA THR A 140 17.93 10.79 -0.75
C THR A 140 17.96 11.30 0.69
N ALA A 141 16.86 11.17 1.44
CA ALA A 141 16.81 11.54 2.85
C ALA A 141 17.90 10.85 3.66
N LYS A 142 18.09 9.55 3.46
CA LYS A 142 19.13 8.78 4.11
C LYS A 142 20.53 9.30 3.77
N LEU A 143 20.78 9.68 2.52
CA LEU A 143 22.09 10.22 2.08
C LEU A 143 22.41 11.56 2.73
N ILE A 144 21.43 12.39 2.99
CA ILE A 144 21.60 13.70 3.64
C ILE A 144 21.38 13.66 5.16
N GLY A 145 21.23 12.46 5.74
CA GLY A 145 21.14 12.26 7.20
C GLY A 145 19.78 12.55 7.82
N LEU A 146 18.70 12.60 7.02
CA LEU A 146 17.35 12.76 7.52
C LEU A 146 16.71 11.42 7.93
N SER A 147 15.67 11.51 8.77
CA SER A 147 14.95 10.34 9.26
C SER A 147 14.01 9.73 8.20
N TYR A 148 13.56 8.52 8.49
CA TYR A 148 12.50 7.86 7.72
C TYR A 148 11.11 8.15 8.35
N PRO A 149 10.05 8.37 7.55
CA PRO A 149 9.97 8.34 6.08
C PRO A 149 10.54 9.62 5.45
N GLY A 150 11.39 9.42 4.43
CA GLY A 150 12.22 10.48 3.85
C GLY A 150 11.47 11.59 3.13
N GLY A 151 10.35 11.27 2.48
CA GLY A 151 9.58 12.26 1.72
C GLY A 151 9.11 13.43 2.59
N ALA A 152 8.50 13.13 3.74
CA ALA A 152 8.01 14.15 4.67
C ALA A 152 9.14 14.98 5.30
N GLU A 153 10.28 14.35 5.58
CA GLU A 153 11.44 15.05 6.14
C GLU A 153 12.07 15.98 5.11
N ILE A 154 12.24 15.53 3.87
CA ILE A 154 12.76 16.37 2.78
C ILE A 154 11.83 17.56 2.53
N GLU A 155 10.51 17.33 2.48
CA GLU A 155 9.53 18.42 2.29
C GLU A 155 9.65 19.48 3.40
N ARG A 156 9.79 19.05 4.64
CA ARG A 156 9.95 19.97 5.80
C ARG A 156 11.20 20.81 5.68
N GLU A 157 12.34 20.21 5.36
CA GLU A 157 13.60 20.92 5.18
C GLU A 157 13.58 21.84 3.94
N ALA A 158 12.90 21.43 2.88
CA ALA A 158 12.80 22.19 1.63
C ALA A 158 12.05 23.51 1.77
N VAL A 159 11.13 23.66 2.75
CA VAL A 159 10.36 24.90 2.98
C VAL A 159 11.27 26.14 3.09
N ASN A 160 12.43 25.98 3.72
CA ASN A 160 13.41 27.07 3.88
C ASN A 160 14.55 27.01 2.84
N GLY A 161 14.44 26.14 1.85
CA GLY A 161 15.43 25.93 0.82
C GLY A 161 15.37 27.01 -0.28
N ASN A 162 16.47 27.12 -1.03
CA ASN A 162 16.52 27.93 -2.25
C ASN A 162 16.58 27.00 -3.46
N GLU A 163 15.47 26.86 -4.17
CA GLU A 163 15.32 25.97 -5.33
C GLU A 163 16.24 26.31 -6.51
N ASN A 164 16.75 27.55 -6.56
CA ASN A 164 17.62 28.05 -7.63
C ASN A 164 19.11 27.98 -7.27
N ARG A 165 19.47 27.46 -6.10
CA ARG A 165 20.86 27.43 -5.65
C ARG A 165 21.73 26.47 -6.46
N PHE A 166 21.16 25.35 -6.92
CA PHE A 166 21.86 24.32 -7.67
C PHE A 166 21.10 23.95 -8.93
N ILE A 167 21.80 23.82 -10.02
CA ILE A 167 21.24 23.26 -11.26
C ILE A 167 21.50 21.75 -11.22
N LEU A 168 20.44 20.98 -11.02
CA LEU A 168 20.53 19.52 -11.04
C LEU A 168 20.51 19.01 -12.49
N PRO A 169 21.28 17.95 -12.80
CA PRO A 169 21.23 17.34 -14.12
C PRO A 169 19.86 16.67 -14.33
N LYS A 170 19.41 16.68 -15.58
CA LYS A 170 18.24 15.90 -16.01
C LYS A 170 18.72 14.52 -16.44
N PRO A 171 18.48 13.45 -15.67
CA PRO A 171 18.83 12.10 -16.09
C PRO A 171 17.94 11.63 -17.24
N LEU A 172 18.42 10.74 -18.05
CA LEU A 172 17.66 10.09 -19.15
C LEU A 172 17.09 11.06 -20.21
N VAL A 173 17.89 12.05 -20.62
CA VAL A 173 17.59 12.91 -21.76
C VAL A 173 18.23 12.31 -23.02
#